data_7717066a677ec8093243969045b2bfa1
#
_entry.id   7717066a677ec8093243969045b2bfa1
#
_cell.length_a   1.000
_cell.length_b   1.000
_cell.length_c   1.000
_cell.angle_alpha   90.00
_cell.angle_beta   90.00
_cell.angle_gamma   90.00
#
_symmetry.space_group_name_H-M   'P 1'
#
loop_
_entity.id
_entity.type
_entity.pdbx_description
1 polymer ?
#
loop_
_entity_poly.entity_id
_entity_poly.type
_entity_poly.pdbx_seq_one_letter_code
_entity_poly.pdbx_strand_id
1 'polypeptide(L)'
;VRRFIPAEFGIDSTNPLCVQLPIVGVSKIKTQRHLQEKSKSNPGFTYTAIATGLFLDWCLEEKIILDIPQHTAVLYNGGDVKFSATLLTDIAKAVLGVIAHQDETANRVVHIHSALVTQNQLIQYVKDKDGKEWNTTFKDTEELRQESLAAYAEGSKEGIDAAALGFSLVGMFTPDYGCDFSGHLDNELLGIKELSQSELSKIVESFL
;
A
#
# COMPACT_ATOMS: atom_id res chain seq x y z
N VAL A 1 -18.25 17.99 -11.81
CA VAL A 1 -17.76 17.17 -10.68
C VAL A 1 -17.38 18.12 -9.55
N ARG A 2 -17.95 17.92 -8.36
CA ARG A 2 -17.63 18.74 -7.17
C ARG A 2 -16.52 18.12 -6.34
N ARG A 3 -16.53 16.77 -6.17
CA ARG A 3 -15.51 16.01 -5.47
C ARG A 3 -14.96 14.93 -6.39
N PHE A 4 -13.63 14.78 -6.43
CA PHE A 4 -12.94 13.74 -7.16
C PHE A 4 -12.04 12.92 -6.21
N ILE A 5 -12.11 11.60 -6.29
CA ILE A 5 -11.24 10.68 -5.57
C ILE A 5 -10.38 9.99 -6.63
N PRO A 6 -9.08 10.34 -6.76
CA PRO A 6 -8.19 9.71 -7.73
C PRO A 6 -7.86 8.26 -7.33
N ALA A 7 -7.39 7.46 -8.30
CA ALA A 7 -6.87 6.12 -8.08
C ALA A 7 -5.48 6.18 -7.39
N GLU A 8 -5.45 6.66 -6.16
CA GLU A 8 -4.24 6.67 -5.31
C GLU A 8 -4.02 5.29 -4.70
N PHE A 9 -4.87 4.87 -3.81
CA PHE A 9 -4.99 3.54 -3.18
C PHE A 9 -3.67 2.74 -3.17
N GLY A 10 -2.76 3.08 -2.28
CA GLY A 10 -1.43 2.47 -2.15
C GLY A 10 -0.49 3.33 -1.32
N ILE A 11 0.77 3.42 -1.74
CA ILE A 11 1.75 4.34 -1.14
C ILE A 11 1.34 5.80 -1.34
N ASP A 12 1.79 6.69 -0.46
CA ASP A 12 1.56 8.12 -0.62
C ASP A 12 2.47 8.69 -1.73
N SER A 13 1.87 9.01 -2.89
CA SER A 13 2.60 9.57 -4.02
C SER A 13 3.06 11.02 -3.81
N THR A 14 2.71 11.66 -2.70
CA THR A 14 3.29 12.97 -2.33
C THR A 14 4.72 12.85 -1.80
N ASN A 15 5.16 11.64 -1.42
CA ASN A 15 6.55 11.39 -1.09
C ASN A 15 7.46 11.70 -2.28
N PRO A 16 8.47 12.59 -2.13
CA PRO A 16 9.34 13.01 -3.23
C PRO A 16 10.08 11.87 -3.93
N LEU A 17 10.37 10.77 -3.21
CA LEU A 17 11.05 9.60 -3.76
C LEU A 17 10.21 8.83 -4.78
N CYS A 18 8.88 8.99 -4.77
CA CYS A 18 7.99 8.32 -5.72
C CYS A 18 8.29 8.67 -7.20
N VAL A 19 9.05 9.74 -7.48
CA VAL A 19 9.55 10.04 -8.83
C VAL A 19 10.49 8.96 -9.36
N GLN A 20 11.09 8.15 -8.47
CA GLN A 20 11.98 7.04 -8.80
C GLN A 20 11.23 5.75 -9.15
N LEU A 21 9.89 5.77 -9.09
CA LEU A 21 9.01 4.63 -9.38
C LEU A 21 8.18 4.94 -10.64
N PRO A 22 8.71 4.70 -11.85
CA PRO A 22 8.15 5.21 -13.12
C PRO A 22 6.67 4.94 -13.33
N ILE A 23 6.19 3.74 -13.10
CA ILE A 23 4.81 3.32 -13.39
C ILE A 23 3.87 3.71 -12.25
N VAL A 24 4.23 3.33 -11.02
CA VAL A 24 3.34 3.44 -9.85
C VAL A 24 3.40 4.80 -9.14
N GLY A 25 4.51 5.54 -9.26
CA GLY A 25 4.71 6.84 -8.63
C GLY A 25 4.45 8.00 -9.59
N VAL A 26 5.16 8.04 -10.72
CA VAL A 26 5.18 9.20 -11.63
C VAL A 26 3.78 9.58 -12.15
N SER A 27 2.94 8.63 -12.51
CA SER A 27 1.57 8.89 -12.98
C SER A 27 0.69 9.47 -11.89
N LYS A 28 0.79 8.95 -10.66
CA LYS A 28 0.07 9.45 -9.49
C LYS A 28 0.51 10.87 -9.13
N ILE A 29 1.82 11.15 -9.11
CA ILE A 29 2.36 12.50 -8.88
C ILE A 29 1.81 13.50 -9.90
N LYS A 30 1.76 13.14 -11.18
CA LYS A 30 1.17 14.01 -12.22
C LYS A 30 -0.30 14.29 -11.95
N THR A 31 -1.05 13.26 -11.56
CA THR A 31 -2.47 13.39 -11.20
C THR A 31 -2.64 14.30 -9.99
N GLN A 32 -1.87 14.11 -8.93
CA GLN A 32 -1.89 14.96 -7.73
C GLN A 32 -1.63 16.42 -8.05
N ARG A 33 -0.59 16.72 -8.82
CA ARG A 33 -0.26 18.10 -9.24
C ARG A 33 -1.40 18.74 -10.04
N HIS A 34 -1.96 18.01 -11.01
CA HIS A 34 -3.09 18.49 -11.79
C HIS A 34 -4.32 18.79 -10.91
N LEU A 35 -4.63 17.93 -9.95
CA LEU A 35 -5.75 18.13 -9.03
C LEU A 35 -5.53 19.33 -8.11
N GLN A 36 -4.30 19.55 -7.62
CA GLN A 36 -3.92 20.73 -6.84
C GLN A 36 -4.11 22.03 -7.62
N GLU A 37 -3.66 22.06 -8.87
CA GLU A 37 -3.84 23.23 -9.75
C GLU A 37 -5.33 23.47 -10.04
N LYS A 38 -6.07 22.41 -10.33
CA LYS A 38 -7.50 22.47 -10.63
C LYS A 38 -8.31 22.98 -9.45
N SER A 39 -8.00 22.55 -8.22
CA SER A 39 -8.70 23.01 -7.02
C SER A 39 -8.43 24.49 -6.70
N LYS A 40 -7.22 24.97 -7.00
CA LYS A 40 -6.87 26.40 -6.83
C LYS A 40 -7.58 27.29 -7.85
N SER A 41 -7.74 26.81 -9.07
CA SER A 41 -8.37 27.59 -10.17
C SER A 41 -9.89 27.47 -10.22
N ASN A 42 -10.49 26.52 -9.52
CA ASN A 42 -11.93 26.29 -9.50
C ASN A 42 -12.43 26.03 -8.07
N PRO A 43 -12.91 27.04 -7.36
CA PRO A 43 -13.41 26.90 -5.97
C PRO A 43 -14.56 25.91 -5.77
N GLY A 44 -15.27 25.55 -6.85
CA GLY A 44 -16.34 24.55 -6.82
C GLY A 44 -15.84 23.10 -6.97
N PHE A 45 -14.53 22.89 -7.15
CA PHE A 45 -13.91 21.58 -7.31
C PHE A 45 -12.98 21.28 -6.14
N THR A 46 -13.10 20.07 -5.59
CA THR A 46 -12.22 19.54 -4.55
C THR A 46 -11.82 18.10 -4.89
N TYR A 47 -10.73 17.63 -4.29
CA TYR A 47 -10.32 16.24 -4.39
C TYR A 47 -9.89 15.68 -3.03
N THR A 48 -9.87 14.36 -2.91
CA THR A 48 -9.26 13.65 -1.78
C THR A 48 -8.56 12.42 -2.33
N ALA A 49 -7.27 12.30 -2.13
CA ALA A 49 -6.52 11.08 -2.41
C ALA A 49 -6.50 10.21 -1.16
N ILE A 50 -6.58 8.89 -1.30
CA ILE A 50 -6.60 7.94 -0.18
C ILE A 50 -5.37 7.05 -0.29
N ALA A 51 -4.39 7.25 0.60
CA ALA A 51 -3.24 6.38 0.77
C ALA A 51 -3.62 5.25 1.73
N THR A 52 -3.50 4.01 1.26
CA THR A 52 -4.00 2.82 1.97
C THR A 52 -2.88 1.86 2.39
N GLY A 53 -1.65 2.13 1.95
CA GLY A 53 -0.61 1.11 2.02
C GLY A 53 -0.98 -0.14 1.20
N LEU A 54 -0.60 -1.29 1.69
CA LEU A 54 -0.85 -2.58 1.03
C LEU A 54 -2.31 -3.03 1.24
N PHE A 55 -2.92 -3.65 0.22
CA PHE A 55 -4.23 -4.31 0.36
C PHE A 55 -4.03 -5.68 1.00
N LEU A 56 -4.22 -5.77 2.31
CA LEU A 56 -3.77 -6.92 3.10
C LEU A 56 -4.38 -8.24 2.65
N ASP A 57 -5.71 -8.32 2.65
CA ASP A 57 -6.46 -9.53 2.28
C ASP A 57 -6.21 -9.93 0.83
N TRP A 58 -6.26 -8.99 -0.10
CA TRP A 58 -5.99 -9.25 -1.50
C TRP A 58 -4.54 -9.72 -1.76
N CYS A 59 -3.54 -9.07 -1.14
CA CYS A 59 -2.14 -9.45 -1.33
C CYS A 59 -1.80 -10.82 -0.71
N LEU A 60 -2.53 -11.24 0.34
CA LEU A 60 -2.40 -12.58 0.91
C LEU A 60 -3.08 -13.62 0.00
N GLU A 61 -4.27 -13.33 -0.53
CA GLU A 61 -5.00 -14.22 -1.44
C GLU A 61 -4.21 -14.45 -2.74
N GLU A 62 -3.69 -13.37 -3.34
CA GLU A 62 -2.88 -13.42 -4.57
C GLU A 62 -1.42 -13.84 -4.32
N LYS A 63 -1.04 -14.16 -3.07
CA LYS A 63 0.30 -14.62 -2.68
C LYS A 63 1.43 -13.65 -3.06
N ILE A 64 1.15 -12.36 -3.08
CA ILE A 64 2.10 -11.32 -3.51
C ILE A 64 3.23 -11.14 -2.50
N ILE A 65 2.90 -11.22 -1.21
CA ILE A 65 3.85 -10.97 -0.12
C ILE A 65 4.23 -12.24 0.66
N LEU A 66 3.34 -13.22 0.72
CA LEU A 66 3.49 -14.51 1.39
C LEU A 66 2.67 -15.56 0.66
N ASP A 67 3.23 -16.73 0.35
CA ASP A 67 2.46 -17.91 -0.03
C ASP A 67 2.20 -18.76 1.22
N ILE A 68 1.10 -18.44 1.93
CA ILE A 68 0.77 -19.08 3.19
C ILE A 68 0.55 -20.58 3.02
N PRO A 69 -0.24 -21.09 2.05
CA PRO A 69 -0.42 -22.51 1.83
C PRO A 69 0.87 -23.29 1.58
N GLN A 70 1.86 -22.69 0.93
CA GLN A 70 3.16 -23.32 0.64
C GLN A 70 4.24 -23.02 1.68
N HIS A 71 3.97 -22.15 2.66
CA HIS A 71 4.94 -21.67 3.67
C HIS A 71 6.22 -21.12 3.02
N THR A 72 6.05 -20.30 1.98
CA THR A 72 7.17 -19.65 1.28
C THR A 72 6.98 -18.14 1.23
N ALA A 73 8.09 -17.40 1.29
CA ALA A 73 8.09 -15.96 1.14
C ALA A 73 9.42 -15.42 0.60
N VAL A 74 9.34 -14.30 -0.11
CA VAL A 74 10.48 -13.42 -0.36
C VAL A 74 10.44 -12.31 0.69
N LEU A 75 11.46 -12.24 1.55
CA LEU A 75 11.57 -11.23 2.59
C LEU A 75 12.35 -10.02 2.05
N TYR A 76 11.66 -8.91 1.93
CA TYR A 76 12.26 -7.66 1.46
C TYR A 76 12.96 -6.96 2.63
N ASN A 77 14.24 -6.61 2.42
CA ASN A 77 15.07 -5.97 3.45
C ASN A 77 15.01 -6.69 4.81
N GLY A 78 14.98 -8.03 4.79
CA GLY A 78 14.95 -8.87 6.00
C GLY A 78 13.56 -9.14 6.57
N GLY A 79 12.50 -8.53 6.04
CA GLY A 79 11.10 -8.78 6.44
C GLY A 79 10.62 -8.04 7.68
N ASP A 80 11.44 -7.16 8.28
CA ASP A 80 11.09 -6.39 9.49
C ASP A 80 10.70 -4.93 9.19
N VAL A 81 10.69 -4.53 7.92
CA VAL A 81 10.20 -3.20 7.54
C VAL A 81 8.71 -3.12 7.85
N LYS A 82 8.33 -2.08 8.62
CA LYS A 82 6.93 -1.80 8.94
C LYS A 82 6.24 -1.16 7.75
N PHE A 83 5.02 -1.59 7.48
CA PHE A 83 4.16 -1.00 6.46
C PHE A 83 2.71 -1.00 6.89
N SER A 84 2.00 0.02 6.47
CA SER A 84 0.55 0.12 6.63
C SER A 84 -0.14 -0.85 5.68
N ALA A 85 -1.11 -1.61 6.19
CA ALA A 85 -1.88 -2.58 5.44
C ALA A 85 -3.37 -2.40 5.72
N THR A 86 -4.19 -2.37 4.67
CA THR A 86 -5.63 -2.07 4.76
C THR A 86 -6.44 -3.17 4.11
N LEU A 87 -7.50 -3.61 4.78
CA LEU A 87 -8.48 -4.54 4.23
C LEU A 87 -9.31 -3.83 3.14
N LEU A 88 -9.71 -4.54 2.09
CA LEU A 88 -10.56 -4.00 1.03
C LEU A 88 -11.87 -3.42 1.57
N THR A 89 -12.43 -4.04 2.60
CA THR A 89 -13.64 -3.54 3.28
C THR A 89 -13.42 -2.20 3.98
N ASP A 90 -12.23 -1.96 4.55
CA ASP A 90 -11.90 -0.70 5.20
C ASP A 90 -11.56 0.39 4.17
N ILE A 91 -10.99 0.03 3.03
CA ILE A 91 -10.85 0.95 1.89
C ILE A 91 -12.23 1.45 1.43
N ALA A 92 -13.22 0.55 1.33
CA ALA A 92 -14.59 0.95 0.98
C ALA A 92 -15.20 1.88 2.03
N LYS A 93 -15.00 1.62 3.34
CA LYS A 93 -15.42 2.52 4.42
C LYS A 93 -14.75 3.89 4.31
N ALA A 94 -13.43 3.93 4.00
CA ALA A 94 -12.71 5.18 3.82
C ALA A 94 -13.32 6.05 2.70
N VAL A 95 -13.70 5.44 1.58
CA VAL A 95 -14.39 6.15 0.49
C VAL A 95 -15.70 6.75 0.98
N LEU A 96 -16.51 6.00 1.73
CA LEU A 96 -17.75 6.50 2.33
C LEU A 96 -17.48 7.61 3.35
N GLY A 97 -16.45 7.45 4.19
CA GLY A 97 -16.00 8.47 5.14
C GLY A 97 -15.60 9.77 4.46
N VAL A 98 -14.83 9.71 3.37
CA VAL A 98 -14.46 10.89 2.57
C VAL A 98 -15.70 11.59 1.97
N ILE A 99 -16.71 10.83 1.58
CA ILE A 99 -17.98 11.42 1.07
C ILE A 99 -18.77 12.07 2.20
N ALA A 100 -18.74 11.50 3.41
CA ALA A 100 -19.42 12.06 4.59
C ALA A 100 -18.72 13.30 5.16
N HIS A 101 -17.39 13.33 5.12
CA HIS A 101 -16.52 14.37 5.70
C HIS A 101 -15.85 15.21 4.61
N GLN A 102 -16.67 15.80 3.71
CA GLN A 102 -16.16 16.48 2.52
C GLN A 102 -15.25 17.69 2.84
N ASP A 103 -15.57 18.46 3.85
CA ASP A 103 -14.83 19.68 4.17
C ASP A 103 -13.48 19.34 4.82
N GLU A 104 -13.45 18.39 5.75
CA GLU A 104 -12.24 17.97 6.48
C GLU A 104 -11.24 17.22 5.59
N THR A 105 -11.73 16.60 4.51
CA THR A 105 -10.92 15.81 3.58
C THR A 105 -10.60 16.54 2.27
N ALA A 106 -11.02 17.80 2.14
CA ALA A 106 -10.85 18.55 0.91
C ALA A 106 -9.37 18.86 0.58
N ASN A 107 -9.00 18.59 -0.67
CA ASN A 107 -7.74 19.00 -1.29
C ASN A 107 -6.48 18.46 -0.57
N ARG A 108 -6.55 17.23 -0.06
CA ARG A 108 -5.43 16.58 0.60
C ARG A 108 -5.39 15.07 0.36
N VAL A 109 -4.29 14.48 0.79
CA VAL A 109 -4.18 13.02 0.98
C VAL A 109 -4.70 12.69 2.38
N VAL A 110 -5.48 11.63 2.50
CA VAL A 110 -5.83 10.99 3.76
C VAL A 110 -5.11 9.65 3.85
N HIS A 111 -4.67 9.28 5.05
CA HIS A 111 -3.88 8.09 5.31
C HIS A 111 -4.66 7.13 6.20
N ILE A 112 -4.78 5.89 5.76
CA ILE A 112 -5.50 4.86 6.50
C ILE A 112 -4.70 3.56 6.58
N HIS A 113 -4.96 2.78 7.61
CA HIS A 113 -4.64 1.36 7.65
C HIS A 113 -5.59 0.58 8.56
N SER A 114 -5.78 -0.72 8.27
CA SER A 114 -6.38 -1.66 9.21
C SER A 114 -5.37 -2.15 10.23
N ALA A 115 -4.09 -2.23 9.86
CA ALA A 115 -2.99 -2.60 10.75
C ALA A 115 -1.64 -2.07 10.25
N LEU A 116 -0.70 -1.85 11.18
CA LEU A 116 0.73 -1.70 10.91
C LEU A 116 1.40 -3.05 11.12
N VAL A 117 2.08 -3.57 10.10
CA VAL A 117 2.61 -4.94 10.11
C VAL A 117 4.02 -5.03 9.52
N THR A 118 4.67 -6.18 9.74
CA THR A 118 5.89 -6.61 9.04
C THR A 118 5.66 -7.98 8.41
N GLN A 119 6.44 -8.38 7.39
CA GLN A 119 6.33 -9.73 6.82
C GLN A 119 6.63 -10.81 7.88
N ASN A 120 7.66 -10.59 8.71
CA ASN A 120 8.01 -11.54 9.77
C ASN A 120 6.90 -11.71 10.80
N GLN A 121 6.18 -10.64 11.16
CA GLN A 121 5.03 -10.72 12.04
C GLN A 121 3.89 -11.56 11.44
N LEU A 122 3.58 -11.37 10.16
CA LEU A 122 2.55 -12.14 9.47
C LEU A 122 2.92 -13.63 9.38
N ILE A 123 4.19 -13.95 9.10
CA ILE A 123 4.71 -15.32 9.12
C ILE A 123 4.60 -15.94 10.52
N GLN A 124 4.90 -15.16 11.57
CA GLN A 124 4.85 -15.64 12.95
C GLN A 124 3.43 -16.07 13.35
N TYR A 125 2.39 -15.34 12.92
CA TYR A 125 1.01 -15.75 13.18
C TYR A 125 0.66 -17.12 12.59
N VAL A 126 1.14 -17.40 11.38
CA VAL A 126 0.94 -18.70 10.74
C VAL A 126 1.75 -19.81 11.44
N LYS A 127 3.00 -19.53 11.80
CA LYS A 127 3.85 -20.47 12.58
C LYS A 127 3.25 -20.80 13.92
N ASP A 128 2.69 -19.83 14.63
CA ASP A 128 2.04 -20.05 15.93
C ASP A 128 0.80 -20.93 15.79
N LYS A 129 0.14 -20.91 14.63
CA LYS A 129 -1.04 -21.68 14.34
C LYS A 129 -0.77 -23.14 14.01
N ASP A 130 0.17 -23.42 13.14
CA ASP A 130 0.36 -24.74 12.56
C ASP A 130 1.74 -25.39 12.84
N GLY A 131 2.67 -24.63 13.42
CA GLY A 131 3.99 -25.08 13.83
C GLY A 131 4.95 -25.42 12.69
N LYS A 132 4.61 -25.07 11.46
CA LYS A 132 5.46 -25.43 10.31
C LYS A 132 6.56 -24.41 10.05
N GLU A 133 7.69 -24.90 9.55
CA GLU A 133 8.79 -24.05 9.11
C GLU A 133 8.48 -23.41 7.75
N TRP A 134 9.04 -22.22 7.54
CA TRP A 134 8.92 -21.46 6.29
C TRP A 134 10.21 -21.54 5.49
N ASN A 135 10.07 -21.71 4.18
CA ASN A 135 11.16 -21.55 3.23
C ASN A 135 11.19 -20.11 2.74
N THR A 136 12.10 -19.30 3.27
CA THR A 136 12.22 -17.88 2.94
C THR A 136 13.47 -17.59 2.14
N THR A 137 13.35 -16.70 1.17
CA THR A 137 14.46 -16.08 0.46
C THR A 137 14.50 -14.59 0.79
N PHE A 138 15.63 -13.94 0.50
CA PHE A 138 15.83 -12.51 0.81
C PHE A 138 16.00 -11.72 -0.47
N LYS A 139 15.45 -10.51 -0.49
CA LYS A 139 15.60 -9.57 -1.60
C LYS A 139 15.84 -8.16 -1.06
N ASP A 140 16.94 -7.56 -1.49
CA ASP A 140 17.20 -6.15 -1.29
C ASP A 140 16.29 -5.29 -2.21
N THR A 141 15.68 -4.24 -1.66
CA THR A 141 14.74 -3.43 -2.44
C THR A 141 15.43 -2.52 -3.44
N GLU A 142 16.70 -2.16 -3.26
CA GLU A 142 17.45 -1.42 -4.27
C GLU A 142 17.80 -2.33 -5.46
N GLU A 143 18.18 -3.59 -5.22
CA GLU A 143 18.35 -4.58 -6.28
C GLU A 143 17.05 -4.77 -7.05
N LEU A 144 15.92 -4.93 -6.36
CA LEU A 144 14.59 -5.06 -6.98
C LEU A 144 14.25 -3.81 -7.83
N ARG A 145 14.60 -2.62 -7.35
CA ARG A 145 14.39 -1.38 -8.11
C ARG A 145 15.18 -1.37 -9.41
N GLN A 146 16.45 -1.79 -9.38
CA GLN A 146 17.29 -1.88 -10.57
C GLN A 146 16.76 -2.90 -11.59
N GLU A 147 16.33 -4.07 -11.13
CA GLU A 147 15.69 -5.09 -11.96
C GLU A 147 14.41 -4.56 -12.59
N SER A 148 13.58 -3.86 -11.81
CA SER A 148 12.35 -3.25 -12.30
C SER A 148 12.60 -2.16 -13.35
N LEU A 149 13.67 -1.37 -13.19
CA LEU A 149 14.08 -0.38 -14.20
C LEU A 149 14.54 -1.06 -15.50
N ALA A 150 15.28 -2.17 -15.40
CA ALA A 150 15.71 -2.94 -16.56
C ALA A 150 14.49 -3.55 -17.30
N ALA A 151 13.57 -4.19 -16.58
CA ALA A 151 12.36 -4.74 -17.14
C ALA A 151 11.47 -3.65 -17.79
N TYR A 152 11.36 -2.48 -17.17
CA TYR A 152 10.63 -1.35 -17.74
C TYR A 152 11.26 -0.85 -19.04
N ALA A 153 12.61 -0.83 -19.11
CA ALA A 153 13.34 -0.38 -20.30
C ALA A 153 13.19 -1.33 -21.50
N GLU A 154 12.88 -2.61 -21.28
CA GLU A 154 12.60 -3.57 -22.36
C GLU A 154 11.34 -3.18 -23.16
N GLY A 155 10.37 -2.52 -22.53
CA GLY A 155 9.15 -2.04 -23.16
C GLY A 155 8.16 -3.11 -23.59
N SER A 156 8.43 -4.39 -23.32
CA SER A 156 7.47 -5.49 -23.50
C SER A 156 6.33 -5.37 -22.50
N LYS A 157 5.18 -5.95 -22.81
CA LYS A 157 4.04 -5.97 -21.88
C LYS A 157 4.42 -6.68 -20.58
N GLU A 158 5.05 -7.83 -20.68
CA GLU A 158 5.50 -8.66 -19.57
C GLU A 158 6.54 -7.88 -18.71
N GLY A 159 7.47 -7.17 -19.33
CA GLY A 159 8.45 -6.33 -18.64
C GLY A 159 7.79 -5.17 -17.89
N ILE A 160 6.79 -4.52 -18.51
CA ILE A 160 6.03 -3.44 -17.87
C ILE A 160 5.22 -3.94 -16.67
N ASP A 161 4.55 -5.10 -16.79
CA ASP A 161 3.76 -5.69 -15.71
C ASP A 161 4.67 -6.11 -14.53
N ALA A 162 5.82 -6.75 -14.83
CA ALA A 162 6.82 -7.12 -13.82
C ALA A 162 7.41 -5.87 -13.12
N ALA A 163 7.73 -4.83 -13.88
CA ALA A 163 8.24 -3.58 -13.34
C ALA A 163 7.21 -2.87 -12.45
N ALA A 164 5.93 -2.88 -12.82
CA ALA A 164 4.86 -2.29 -12.01
C ALA A 164 4.73 -2.99 -10.64
N LEU A 165 4.79 -4.31 -10.61
CA LEU A 165 4.82 -5.07 -9.36
C LEU A 165 6.09 -4.76 -8.55
N GLY A 166 7.26 -4.81 -9.18
CA GLY A 166 8.54 -4.54 -8.53
C GLY A 166 8.59 -3.15 -7.91
N PHE A 167 8.20 -2.10 -8.64
CA PHE A 167 8.12 -0.74 -8.10
C PHE A 167 7.09 -0.60 -6.96
N SER A 168 5.98 -1.34 -7.00
CA SER A 168 5.02 -1.36 -5.90
C SER A 168 5.64 -1.95 -4.64
N LEU A 169 6.36 -3.06 -4.75
CA LEU A 169 7.07 -3.70 -3.64
C LEU A 169 8.21 -2.83 -3.09
N VAL A 170 8.97 -2.16 -3.98
CA VAL A 170 9.99 -1.18 -3.57
C VAL A 170 9.37 -0.06 -2.74
N GLY A 171 8.29 0.56 -3.22
CA GLY A 171 7.60 1.63 -2.50
C GLY A 171 7.01 1.17 -1.15
N MET A 172 6.68 -0.10 -1.03
CA MET A 172 6.09 -0.68 0.19
C MET A 172 7.14 -1.05 1.23
N PHE A 173 8.23 -1.70 0.79
CA PHE A 173 9.21 -2.33 1.69
C PHE A 173 10.52 -1.54 1.83
N THR A 174 10.62 -0.35 1.26
CA THR A 174 11.73 0.57 1.53
C THR A 174 11.25 1.68 2.48
N PRO A 175 11.82 1.80 3.68
CA PRO A 175 11.33 2.76 4.70
C PRO A 175 11.22 4.20 4.20
N ASP A 176 12.17 4.64 3.38
CA ASP A 176 12.24 6.02 2.90
C ASP A 176 11.04 6.44 2.03
N TYR A 177 10.31 5.48 1.44
CA TYR A 177 9.06 5.77 0.73
C TYR A 177 7.86 6.01 1.65
N GLY A 178 8.03 5.80 2.97
CA GLY A 178 7.08 6.22 3.99
C GLY A 178 5.76 5.46 3.97
N CYS A 179 5.75 4.15 3.73
CA CYS A 179 4.54 3.33 3.78
C CYS A 179 4.07 3.03 5.23
N ASP A 180 4.76 3.48 6.24
CA ASP A 180 4.30 3.50 7.64
C ASP A 180 3.51 4.80 7.91
N PHE A 181 2.19 4.70 7.95
CA PHE A 181 1.28 5.84 8.18
C PHE A 181 0.92 6.05 9.65
N SER A 182 1.46 5.24 10.58
CA SER A 182 1.04 5.25 11.99
C SER A 182 1.16 6.62 12.69
N GLY A 183 2.04 7.50 12.20
CA GLY A 183 2.22 8.84 12.75
C GLY A 183 1.18 9.88 12.33
N HIS A 184 0.28 9.58 11.37
CA HIS A 184 -0.62 10.59 10.77
C HIS A 184 -1.89 9.99 10.14
N LEU A 185 -2.51 9.02 10.84
CA LEU A 185 -3.72 8.35 10.38
C LEU A 185 -4.95 9.25 10.42
N ASP A 186 -5.81 9.10 9.42
CA ASP A 186 -7.15 9.64 9.35
C ASP A 186 -8.24 8.62 9.71
N ASN A 187 -7.87 7.50 10.30
CA ASN A 187 -8.77 6.38 10.62
C ASN A 187 -10.01 6.81 11.40
N GLU A 188 -9.82 7.60 12.46
CA GLU A 188 -10.92 8.06 13.31
C GLU A 188 -11.92 8.90 12.52
N LEU A 189 -11.44 9.86 11.73
CA LEU A 189 -12.27 10.72 10.87
C LEU A 189 -13.08 9.89 9.86
N LEU A 190 -12.49 8.80 9.35
CA LEU A 190 -13.08 8.00 8.28
C LEU A 190 -13.83 6.76 8.79
N GLY A 191 -13.96 6.59 10.11
CA GLY A 191 -14.70 5.50 10.74
C GLY A 191 -14.02 4.13 10.61
N ILE A 192 -12.68 4.12 10.54
CA ILE A 192 -11.87 2.90 10.46
C ILE A 192 -11.29 2.61 11.84
N LYS A 193 -11.47 1.38 12.31
CA LYS A 193 -10.87 0.88 13.53
C LYS A 193 -9.68 -0.01 13.19
N GLU A 194 -8.54 0.23 13.82
CA GLU A 194 -7.40 -0.66 13.71
C GLU A 194 -7.72 -2.05 14.29
N LEU A 195 -7.22 -3.07 13.62
CA LEU A 195 -7.33 -4.45 14.06
C LEU A 195 -6.47 -4.67 15.31
N SER A 196 -7.02 -5.36 16.29
CA SER A 196 -6.21 -5.93 17.36
C SER A 196 -5.31 -7.05 16.82
N GLN A 197 -4.24 -7.39 17.53
CA GLN A 197 -3.36 -8.49 17.14
C GLN A 197 -4.13 -9.81 16.94
N SER A 198 -5.14 -10.09 17.78
CA SER A 198 -5.97 -11.29 17.68
C SER A 198 -6.86 -11.28 16.44
N GLU A 199 -7.40 -10.12 16.03
CA GLU A 199 -8.20 -9.99 14.81
C GLU A 199 -7.32 -10.17 13.58
N LEU A 200 -6.16 -9.54 13.58
CA LEU A 200 -5.18 -9.65 12.49
C LEU A 200 -4.68 -11.09 12.33
N SER A 201 -4.29 -11.76 13.43
CA SER A 201 -3.86 -13.17 13.43
C SER A 201 -4.91 -14.07 12.79
N LYS A 202 -6.19 -13.94 13.21
CA LYS A 202 -7.28 -14.73 12.63
C LYS A 202 -7.48 -14.51 11.14
N ILE A 203 -7.31 -13.28 10.66
CA ILE A 203 -7.39 -12.98 9.23
C ILE A 203 -6.24 -13.67 8.49
N VAL A 204 -5.01 -13.55 8.97
CA VAL A 204 -3.84 -14.18 8.34
C VAL A 204 -3.96 -15.71 8.35
N GLU A 205 -4.37 -16.29 9.47
CA GLU A 205 -4.59 -17.73 9.63
C GLU A 205 -5.70 -18.29 8.73
N SER A 206 -6.64 -17.47 8.29
CA SER A 206 -7.72 -17.91 7.39
C SER A 206 -7.25 -18.22 5.96
N PHE A 207 -6.01 -17.91 5.62
CA PHE A 207 -5.37 -18.24 4.36
C PHE A 207 -4.57 -19.56 4.40
N LEU A 208 -4.53 -20.27 5.58
CA LEU A 208 -4.00 -21.64 5.69
C LEU A 208 -4.92 -22.64 4.97
#